data_c4a5d8b019f6f94ed452b1abed05b7eb
#
_entry.id   c4a5d8b019f6f94ed452b1abed05b7eb
#
_cell.length_a   1.000
_cell.length_b   1.000
_cell.length_c   1.000
_cell.angle_alpha   90.00
_cell.angle_beta   90.00
_cell.angle_gamma   90.00
#
_symmetry.space_group_name_H-M   'P 1'
#
loop_
_entity.id
_entity.type
_entity.pdbx_description
1 polymer ?
#
loop_
_entity_poly.entity_id
_entity_poly.type
_entity_poly.pdbx_seq_one_letter_code
_entity_poly.pdbx_strand_id
1 'polypeptide(L)'
;MSANDAARGANHRRTALLHCVLVAVLAAVLALGSAAVAAEIRLADDSGRSVTLKQPAQRIISLAPHVTELLFAAGAGEHVVGTVEYSNYPAAAQRIPRIGDSAQLDLERIVALKPDLIVVWQNGNAQRQLDKLLRLGIPVFYNASRRLSDIARAIEQLGRLAGTETIASPTARAFVAREAGLRQRYARLALVTVFYQIWDKPLMTVNGDHLISDVIRLCGGQNVFADLKLLTPVISTEAVLAADPEAIGGVTAEPGQAGNLDGWKKWPRLKAVARDNLFVIPADLITRNTPRILDGAQQLCGHLEAARARRGR
;
A
#
# COMPACT_ATOMS: atom_id res chain seq x y z
N MET A 1 56.43 65.26 14.48
CA MET A 1 55.38 64.26 14.31
C MET A 1 54.19 64.73 15.16
N SER A 2 53.18 65.28 14.53
CA SER A 2 52.13 66.11 15.16
C SER A 2 51.03 65.23 15.78
N ALA A 3 50.52 65.62 16.94
CA ALA A 3 49.43 65.01 17.67
C ALA A 3 48.16 64.74 16.82
N ASN A 4 48.07 65.39 15.65
CA ASN A 4 46.96 65.25 14.69
C ASN A 4 46.98 63.91 13.92
N ASP A 5 48.12 63.29 13.69
CA ASP A 5 48.22 62.02 12.95
C ASP A 5 47.85 60.82 13.83
N ALA A 6 48.06 60.89 15.17
CA ALA A 6 47.65 59.86 16.08
C ALA A 6 46.10 59.83 16.28
N ALA A 7 45.46 61.02 16.26
CA ALA A 7 44.02 61.14 16.38
C ALA A 7 43.26 60.64 15.13
N ARG A 8 43.82 60.87 13.93
CA ARG A 8 43.23 60.35 12.66
C ARG A 8 43.32 58.80 12.58
N GLY A 9 44.45 58.21 13.01
CA GLY A 9 44.61 56.75 13.03
C GLY A 9 43.68 56.03 14.00
N ALA A 10 43.40 56.68 15.18
CA ALA A 10 42.47 56.13 16.15
C ALA A 10 40.98 56.14 15.68
N ASN A 11 40.59 57.20 14.96
CA ASN A 11 39.23 57.31 14.37
C ASN A 11 39.03 56.29 13.23
N HIS A 12 40.00 56.07 12.34
CA HIS A 12 39.90 55.07 11.27
C HIS A 12 39.79 53.64 11.83
N ARG A 13 40.49 53.31 12.89
CA ARG A 13 40.36 52.00 13.54
C ARG A 13 39.01 51.80 14.22
N ARG A 14 38.46 52.84 14.83
CA ARG A 14 37.10 52.79 15.47
C ARG A 14 36.01 52.63 14.42
N THR A 15 36.08 53.33 13.29
CA THR A 15 35.11 53.20 12.19
C THR A 15 35.20 51.85 11.51
N ALA A 16 36.40 51.30 11.28
CA ALA A 16 36.61 49.95 10.75
C ALA A 16 36.05 48.86 11.67
N LEU A 17 36.26 48.96 13.01
CA LEU A 17 35.66 48.03 13.99
C LEU A 17 34.13 48.11 14.04
N LEU A 18 33.55 49.29 13.97
CA LEU A 18 32.10 49.48 13.92
C LEU A 18 31.47 48.87 12.67
N HIS A 19 32.14 49.01 11.48
CA HIS A 19 31.67 48.37 10.26
C HIS A 19 31.74 46.84 10.33
N CYS A 20 32.85 46.29 10.86
CA CYS A 20 32.96 44.82 11.01
C CYS A 20 31.91 44.25 11.98
N VAL A 21 31.59 44.96 13.09
CA VAL A 21 30.55 44.52 14.01
C VAL A 21 29.18 44.63 13.38
N LEU A 22 28.89 45.70 12.63
CA LEU A 22 27.61 45.88 11.94
C LEU A 22 27.39 44.82 10.87
N VAL A 23 28.40 44.48 10.09
CA VAL A 23 28.35 43.38 9.07
C VAL A 23 28.17 42.01 9.73
N ALA A 24 28.87 41.77 10.86
CA ALA A 24 28.71 40.52 11.61
C ALA A 24 27.32 40.36 12.23
N VAL A 25 26.73 41.43 12.77
CA VAL A 25 25.37 41.44 13.29
C VAL A 25 24.35 41.27 12.17
N LEU A 26 24.54 41.92 11.03
CA LEU A 26 23.65 41.79 9.87
C LEU A 26 23.71 40.35 9.28
N ALA A 27 24.89 39.76 9.23
CA ALA A 27 25.06 38.37 8.82
C ALA A 27 24.42 37.37 9.80
N ALA A 28 24.52 37.64 11.12
CA ALA A 28 23.88 36.82 12.16
C ALA A 28 22.33 36.95 12.11
N VAL A 29 21.80 38.14 11.82
CA VAL A 29 20.33 38.37 11.67
C VAL A 29 19.80 37.70 10.41
N LEU A 30 20.57 37.70 9.29
CA LEU A 30 20.21 36.97 8.06
C LEU A 30 20.30 35.46 8.22
N ALA A 31 21.21 34.94 9.04
CA ALA A 31 21.31 33.52 9.33
C ALA A 31 20.16 32.99 10.24
N LEU A 32 19.59 33.85 11.09
CA LEU A 32 18.43 33.53 11.95
C LEU A 32 17.08 33.58 11.21
N GLY A 33 17.03 34.13 10.00
CA GLY A 33 15.78 34.34 9.25
C GLY A 33 15.32 33.17 8.38
N SER A 34 16.09 32.10 8.24
CA SER A 34 15.74 30.95 7.38
C SER A 34 15.21 29.76 8.18
N ALA A 35 14.31 29.98 9.13
CA ALA A 35 13.41 28.92 9.53
C ALA A 35 12.48 28.66 8.32
N ALA A 36 12.85 27.71 7.46
CA ALA A 36 11.96 27.22 6.43
C ALA A 36 10.66 26.81 7.10
N VAL A 37 9.61 27.60 6.95
CA VAL A 37 8.25 27.20 7.33
C VAL A 37 7.99 25.94 6.50
N ALA A 38 8.06 24.77 7.14
CA ALA A 38 7.73 23.51 6.48
C ALA A 38 6.33 23.69 5.89
N ALA A 39 6.21 23.56 4.56
CA ALA A 39 4.93 23.70 3.89
C ALA A 39 3.97 22.65 4.45
N GLU A 40 2.78 23.08 4.83
CA GLU A 40 1.72 22.20 5.32
C GLU A 40 1.42 21.12 4.28
N ILE A 41 1.46 19.85 4.70
CA ILE A 41 1.13 18.72 3.84
C ILE A 41 -0.37 18.55 3.83
N ARG A 42 -1.00 18.73 2.66
CA ARG A 42 -2.43 18.50 2.47
C ARG A 42 -2.65 17.47 1.37
N LEU A 43 -3.36 16.37 1.70
CA LEU A 43 -3.70 15.29 0.78
C LEU A 43 -5.15 14.86 0.97
N ALA A 44 -5.83 14.58 -0.14
CA ALA A 44 -7.09 13.85 -0.10
C ALA A 44 -6.80 12.36 0.08
N ASP A 45 -7.50 11.72 1.01
CA ASP A 45 -7.47 10.27 1.21
C ASP A 45 -8.48 9.55 0.29
N ASP A 46 -8.51 8.22 0.33
CA ASP A 46 -9.42 7.42 -0.51
C ASP A 46 -10.90 7.50 -0.07
N SER A 47 -11.21 8.13 1.07
CA SER A 47 -12.58 8.45 1.49
C SER A 47 -13.06 9.82 0.98
N GLY A 48 -12.18 10.59 0.32
CA GLY A 48 -12.42 11.95 -0.15
C GLY A 48 -12.22 13.02 0.93
N ARG A 49 -11.73 12.66 2.11
CA ARG A 49 -11.41 13.62 3.18
C ARG A 49 -10.02 14.22 2.96
N SER A 50 -9.86 15.49 3.30
CA SER A 50 -8.54 16.14 3.30
C SER A 50 -7.85 15.91 4.64
N VAL A 51 -6.68 15.27 4.60
CA VAL A 51 -5.78 15.14 5.75
C VAL A 51 -4.71 16.22 5.65
N THR A 52 -4.50 16.93 6.76
CA THR A 52 -3.55 18.04 6.84
C THR A 52 -2.56 17.79 7.98
N LEU A 53 -1.26 17.83 7.65
CA LEU A 53 -0.17 17.69 8.62
C LEU A 53 0.69 18.96 8.56
N LYS A 54 1.07 19.50 9.72
CA LYS A 54 1.96 20.66 9.82
C LYS A 54 3.41 20.34 9.43
N GLN A 55 3.80 19.06 9.55
CA GLN A 55 5.10 18.51 9.23
C GLN A 55 4.95 17.03 8.87
N PRO A 56 5.92 16.41 8.22
CA PRO A 56 5.90 14.97 7.93
C PRO A 56 5.71 14.14 9.20
N ALA A 57 4.85 13.11 9.11
CA ALA A 57 4.54 12.22 10.21
C ALA A 57 5.77 11.41 10.64
N GLN A 58 6.06 11.40 11.94
CA GLN A 58 7.18 10.69 12.54
C GLN A 58 6.73 9.53 13.43
N ARG A 59 5.44 9.46 13.76
CA ARG A 59 4.88 8.44 14.64
C ARG A 59 3.56 7.93 14.06
N ILE A 60 3.68 6.94 13.18
CA ILE A 60 2.57 6.42 12.37
C ILE A 60 2.03 5.14 13.01
N ILE A 61 0.71 5.06 13.15
CA ILE A 61 -0.02 3.82 13.46
C ILE A 61 -0.57 3.24 12.15
N SER A 62 -0.33 1.95 11.93
CA SER A 62 -0.87 1.19 10.81
C SER A 62 -1.96 0.22 11.26
N LEU A 63 -3.18 0.37 10.75
CA LEU A 63 -4.33 -0.45 11.17
C LEU A 63 -4.67 -1.60 10.21
N ALA A 64 -3.77 -1.97 9.30
CA ALA A 64 -3.93 -3.15 8.47
C ALA A 64 -2.56 -3.71 8.01
N PRO A 65 -2.43 -5.04 7.80
CA PRO A 65 -1.17 -5.64 7.35
C PRO A 65 -0.65 -5.06 6.03
N HIS A 66 -1.51 -4.86 5.04
CA HIS A 66 -1.13 -4.27 3.75
C HIS A 66 -0.74 -2.80 3.88
N VAL A 67 -1.36 -2.03 4.79
CA VAL A 67 -0.97 -0.65 5.09
C VAL A 67 0.44 -0.61 5.67
N THR A 68 0.77 -1.55 6.57
CA THR A 68 2.15 -1.69 7.08
C THR A 68 3.13 -1.91 5.94
N GLU A 69 2.85 -2.84 5.03
CA GLU A 69 3.71 -3.09 3.86
C GLU A 69 3.86 -1.87 2.96
N LEU A 70 2.77 -1.12 2.72
CA LEU A 70 2.79 0.12 1.93
C LEU A 70 3.65 1.20 2.59
N LEU A 71 3.58 1.38 3.91
CA LEU A 71 4.41 2.32 4.66
C LEU A 71 5.90 1.96 4.54
N PHE A 72 6.24 0.68 4.66
CA PHE A 72 7.62 0.22 4.42
C PHE A 72 8.07 0.45 2.98
N ALA A 73 7.21 0.16 2.00
CA ALA A 73 7.50 0.41 0.58
C ALA A 73 7.67 1.90 0.27
N ALA A 74 6.97 2.76 0.99
CA ALA A 74 7.11 4.22 0.91
C ALA A 74 8.35 4.76 1.66
N GLY A 75 9.14 3.91 2.33
CA GLY A 75 10.31 4.33 3.12
C GLY A 75 9.96 4.83 4.52
N ALA A 76 8.70 4.73 4.95
CA ALA A 76 8.23 5.21 6.25
C ALA A 76 8.26 4.15 7.36
N GLY A 77 8.94 3.01 7.14
CA GLY A 77 8.95 1.88 8.07
C GLY A 77 9.45 2.21 9.47
N GLU A 78 10.46 3.06 9.59
CA GLU A 78 11.04 3.51 10.88
C GLU A 78 10.09 4.45 11.65
N HIS A 79 9.16 5.09 10.95
CA HIS A 79 8.15 5.94 11.57
C HIS A 79 6.95 5.14 12.12
N VAL A 80 6.82 3.85 11.79
CA VAL A 80 5.71 3.02 12.26
C VAL A 80 5.95 2.59 13.70
N VAL A 81 5.17 3.16 14.62
CA VAL A 81 5.31 2.93 16.08
C VAL A 81 4.31 1.90 16.61
N GLY A 82 3.29 1.52 15.85
CA GLY A 82 2.30 0.51 16.22
C GLY A 82 1.61 -0.07 14.99
N THR A 83 1.30 -1.36 15.05
CA THR A 83 0.64 -2.08 13.96
C THR A 83 -0.30 -3.17 14.49
N VAL A 84 -1.19 -3.68 13.63
CA VAL A 84 -2.14 -4.74 13.98
C VAL A 84 -1.54 -6.14 13.77
N GLU A 85 -2.23 -7.16 14.29
CA GLU A 85 -1.89 -8.56 14.05
C GLU A 85 -1.75 -8.87 12.54
N TYR A 86 -0.99 -9.89 12.22
CA TYR A 86 -0.66 -10.32 10.84
C TYR A 86 0.16 -9.31 10.02
N SER A 87 0.66 -8.23 10.61
CA SER A 87 1.61 -7.32 9.96
C SER A 87 3.03 -7.94 10.02
N ASN A 88 3.24 -8.96 9.20
CA ASN A 88 4.39 -9.86 9.23
C ASN A 88 5.46 -9.53 8.18
N TYR A 89 5.21 -8.56 7.29
CA TYR A 89 6.12 -8.19 6.22
C TYR A 89 6.34 -6.66 6.16
N PRO A 90 7.59 -6.21 5.89
CA PRO A 90 8.82 -7.00 5.86
C PRO A 90 9.19 -7.55 7.25
N ALA A 91 10.27 -8.34 7.37
CA ALA A 91 10.67 -8.92 8.66
C ALA A 91 10.81 -7.88 9.78
N ALA A 92 11.20 -6.64 9.45
CA ALA A 92 11.27 -5.52 10.39
C ALA A 92 9.92 -5.17 11.04
N ALA A 93 8.80 -5.36 10.33
CA ALA A 93 7.45 -5.10 10.85
C ALA A 93 7.07 -6.01 12.01
N GLN A 94 7.68 -7.19 12.12
CA GLN A 94 7.39 -8.14 13.21
C GLN A 94 7.83 -7.62 14.59
N ARG A 95 8.79 -6.68 14.63
CA ARG A 95 9.30 -6.07 15.87
C ARG A 95 8.47 -4.90 16.37
N ILE A 96 7.54 -4.40 15.55
CA ILE A 96 6.69 -3.26 15.89
C ILE A 96 5.61 -3.71 16.90
N PRO A 97 5.33 -2.93 17.96
CA PRO A 97 4.29 -3.22 18.93
C PRO A 97 2.94 -3.50 18.30
N ARG A 98 2.26 -4.57 18.71
CA ARG A 98 0.88 -4.87 18.30
C ARG A 98 -0.11 -4.06 19.12
N ILE A 99 -1.10 -3.48 18.46
CA ILE A 99 -2.13 -2.62 19.04
C ILE A 99 -3.54 -3.18 18.81
N GLY A 100 -3.65 -4.49 18.62
CA GLY A 100 -4.90 -5.20 18.34
C GLY A 100 -4.98 -5.77 16.94
N ASP A 101 -6.19 -6.02 16.47
CA ASP A 101 -6.51 -6.57 15.16
C ASP A 101 -7.56 -5.73 14.42
N SER A 102 -8.12 -6.24 13.30
CA SER A 102 -9.15 -5.54 12.53
C SER A 102 -10.47 -5.38 13.27
N ALA A 103 -10.78 -6.24 14.26
CA ALA A 103 -12.02 -6.23 15.02
C ALA A 103 -11.89 -5.43 16.31
N GLN A 104 -10.75 -5.50 17.00
CA GLN A 104 -10.53 -4.87 18.30
C GLN A 104 -9.16 -4.19 18.36
N LEU A 105 -9.17 -2.87 18.66
CA LEU A 105 -7.98 -2.05 18.83
C LEU A 105 -7.79 -1.69 20.32
N ASP A 106 -6.55 -1.72 20.77
CA ASP A 106 -6.13 -1.21 22.08
C ASP A 106 -5.94 0.31 21.98
N LEU A 107 -7.01 1.05 22.25
CA LEU A 107 -7.02 2.52 22.15
C LEU A 107 -6.10 3.18 23.18
N GLU A 108 -5.92 2.59 24.36
CA GLU A 108 -5.03 3.12 25.41
C GLU A 108 -3.58 3.03 24.93
N ARG A 109 -3.21 1.90 24.36
CA ARG A 109 -1.88 1.70 23.79
C ARG A 109 -1.63 2.60 22.58
N ILE A 110 -2.63 2.81 21.72
CA ILE A 110 -2.54 3.77 20.59
C ILE A 110 -2.23 5.17 21.13
N VAL A 111 -2.99 5.65 22.12
CA VAL A 111 -2.76 6.98 22.72
C VAL A 111 -1.41 7.07 23.39
N ALA A 112 -0.99 6.03 24.13
CA ALA A 112 0.32 5.98 24.80
C ALA A 112 1.50 6.06 23.79
N LEU A 113 1.31 5.57 22.57
CA LEU A 113 2.30 5.67 21.49
C LEU A 113 2.39 7.08 20.88
N LYS A 114 1.51 8.02 21.25
CA LYS A 114 1.48 9.41 20.80
C LYS A 114 1.64 9.55 19.29
N PRO A 115 0.77 8.93 18.48
CA PRO A 115 0.87 9.03 17.03
C PRO A 115 0.52 10.43 16.53
N ASP A 116 1.17 10.84 15.45
CA ASP A 116 0.86 12.06 14.69
C ASP A 116 0.10 11.75 13.39
N LEU A 117 0.02 10.45 13.02
CA LEU A 117 -0.79 9.96 11.91
C LEU A 117 -1.28 8.54 12.19
N ILE A 118 -2.53 8.25 11.83
CA ILE A 118 -3.08 6.90 11.78
C ILE A 118 -3.47 6.60 10.34
N VAL A 119 -2.96 5.50 9.78
CA VAL A 119 -3.35 5.02 8.45
C VAL A 119 -4.24 3.79 8.60
N VAL A 120 -5.44 3.86 8.02
CA VAL A 120 -6.50 2.86 8.17
C VAL A 120 -6.89 2.24 6.83
N TRP A 121 -7.40 1.03 6.87
CA TRP A 121 -8.07 0.41 5.74
C TRP A 121 -9.56 0.75 5.74
N GLN A 122 -10.02 1.50 4.75
CA GLN A 122 -11.38 2.06 4.71
C GLN A 122 -12.49 1.01 4.88
N ASN A 123 -12.31 -0.20 4.34
CA ASN A 123 -13.36 -1.22 4.31
C ASN A 123 -13.11 -2.41 5.26
N GLY A 124 -12.07 -2.36 6.09
CA GLY A 124 -11.66 -3.50 6.91
C GLY A 124 -11.53 -3.23 8.40
N ASN A 125 -11.56 -1.97 8.82
CA ASN A 125 -11.49 -1.63 10.24
C ASN A 125 -12.89 -1.34 10.81
N ALA A 126 -13.11 -1.72 12.08
CA ALA A 126 -14.37 -1.51 12.75
C ALA A 126 -14.70 -0.01 12.91
N GLN A 127 -15.76 0.47 12.23
CA GLN A 127 -16.13 1.89 12.18
C GLN A 127 -16.23 2.53 13.57
N ARG A 128 -16.84 1.85 14.54
CA ARG A 128 -16.99 2.36 15.93
C ARG A 128 -15.65 2.70 16.59
N GLN A 129 -14.58 1.98 16.27
CA GLN A 129 -13.26 2.22 16.83
C GLN A 129 -12.57 3.39 16.11
N LEU A 130 -12.75 3.48 14.78
CA LEU A 130 -12.28 4.64 14.02
C LEU A 130 -12.93 5.93 14.50
N ASP A 131 -14.22 5.92 14.79
CA ASP A 131 -14.94 7.08 15.34
C ASP A 131 -14.37 7.55 16.69
N LYS A 132 -13.89 6.61 17.52
CA LYS A 132 -13.22 6.96 18.79
C LYS A 132 -11.86 7.61 18.53
N LEU A 133 -11.07 7.08 17.59
CA LEU A 133 -9.77 7.65 17.21
C LEU A 133 -9.91 9.06 16.61
N LEU A 134 -10.92 9.28 15.75
CA LEU A 134 -11.21 10.61 15.19
C LEU A 134 -11.51 11.65 16.27
N ARG A 135 -12.22 11.25 17.34
CA ARG A 135 -12.50 12.14 18.48
C ARG A 135 -11.28 12.55 19.30
N LEU A 136 -10.17 11.80 19.18
CA LEU A 136 -8.90 12.15 19.83
C LEU A 136 -8.15 13.28 19.09
N GLY A 137 -8.65 13.72 17.93
CA GLY A 137 -8.02 14.78 17.14
C GLY A 137 -6.74 14.33 16.42
N ILE A 138 -6.45 13.02 16.40
CA ILE A 138 -5.29 12.47 15.68
C ILE A 138 -5.65 12.41 14.18
N PRO A 139 -4.80 12.91 13.27
CA PRO A 139 -5.02 12.79 11.84
C PRO A 139 -5.16 11.33 11.41
N VAL A 140 -6.23 11.03 10.63
CA VAL A 140 -6.50 9.69 10.10
C VAL A 140 -6.53 9.75 8.59
N PHE A 141 -5.71 8.93 7.92
CA PHE A 141 -5.64 8.78 6.48
C PHE A 141 -6.26 7.44 6.06
N TYR A 142 -7.28 7.48 5.22
CA TYR A 142 -7.98 6.30 4.72
C TYR A 142 -7.34 5.79 3.43
N ASN A 143 -6.94 4.51 3.43
CA ASN A 143 -6.45 3.80 2.24
C ASN A 143 -7.48 2.77 1.77
N ALA A 144 -7.78 2.77 0.46
CA ALA A 144 -8.74 1.87 -0.18
C ALA A 144 -8.30 1.48 -1.60
N SER A 145 -7.08 1.02 -1.76
CA SER A 145 -6.57 0.57 -3.06
C SER A 145 -7.44 -0.56 -3.62
N ARG A 146 -8.07 -0.36 -4.77
CA ARG A 146 -8.94 -1.34 -5.45
C ARG A 146 -8.36 -1.83 -6.78
N ARG A 147 -7.43 -1.08 -7.36
CA ARG A 147 -6.76 -1.36 -8.64
C ARG A 147 -5.26 -1.37 -8.44
N LEU A 148 -4.54 -1.98 -9.35
CA LEU A 148 -3.07 -1.97 -9.33
C LEU A 148 -2.51 -0.55 -9.34
N SER A 149 -3.09 0.36 -10.15
CA SER A 149 -2.70 1.78 -10.18
C SER A 149 -2.83 2.50 -8.84
N ASP A 150 -3.75 2.08 -7.98
CA ASP A 150 -3.96 2.69 -6.67
C ASP A 150 -2.80 2.39 -5.71
N ILE A 151 -2.11 1.26 -5.90
CA ILE A 151 -0.96 0.86 -5.07
C ILE A 151 0.20 1.85 -5.26
N ALA A 152 0.54 2.19 -6.50
CA ALA A 152 1.59 3.18 -6.78
C ALA A 152 1.23 4.55 -6.18
N ARG A 153 -0.03 4.99 -6.36
CA ARG A 153 -0.54 6.23 -5.75
C ARG A 153 -0.45 6.20 -4.23
N ALA A 154 -0.85 5.10 -3.58
CA ALA A 154 -0.77 4.96 -2.13
C ALA A 154 0.67 5.06 -1.62
N ILE A 155 1.65 4.45 -2.31
CA ILE A 155 3.08 4.57 -1.97
C ILE A 155 3.51 6.04 -2.02
N GLU A 156 3.17 6.78 -3.08
CA GLU A 156 3.50 8.20 -3.21
C GLU A 156 2.83 9.06 -2.13
N GLN A 157 1.56 8.83 -1.86
CA GLN A 157 0.82 9.57 -0.83
C GLN A 157 1.40 9.33 0.56
N LEU A 158 1.69 8.07 0.92
CA LEU A 158 2.30 7.71 2.20
C LEU A 158 3.71 8.28 2.32
N GLY A 159 4.49 8.27 1.24
CA GLY A 159 5.81 8.91 1.19
C GLY A 159 5.73 10.41 1.46
N ARG A 160 4.78 11.13 0.86
CA ARG A 160 4.55 12.55 1.12
C ARG A 160 4.13 12.82 2.56
N LEU A 161 3.22 12.00 3.13
CA LEU A 161 2.80 12.14 4.52
C LEU A 161 3.94 11.91 5.51
N ALA A 162 4.89 11.04 5.17
CA ALA A 162 6.04 10.70 6.02
C ALA A 162 7.33 11.48 5.69
N GLY A 163 7.35 12.29 4.60
CA GLY A 163 8.55 13.00 4.15
C GLY A 163 9.63 12.09 3.55
N THR A 164 9.21 10.98 2.96
CA THR A 164 10.10 9.93 2.41
C THR A 164 9.97 9.79 0.89
N GLU A 165 9.63 10.87 0.18
CA GLU A 165 9.40 10.89 -1.27
C GLU A 165 10.62 10.42 -2.07
N THR A 166 11.81 10.61 -1.54
CA THR A 166 13.06 10.14 -2.16
C THR A 166 13.12 8.61 -2.29
N ILE A 167 12.39 7.87 -1.44
CA ILE A 167 12.24 6.42 -1.50
C ILE A 167 10.91 6.05 -2.17
N ALA A 168 9.82 6.70 -1.80
CA ALA A 168 8.48 6.39 -2.28
C ALA A 168 8.35 6.56 -3.81
N SER A 169 8.85 7.67 -4.38
CA SER A 169 8.68 7.95 -5.81
C SER A 169 9.43 6.96 -6.71
N PRO A 170 10.69 6.58 -6.47
CA PRO A 170 11.33 5.51 -7.22
C PRO A 170 10.60 4.16 -7.07
N THR A 171 10.12 3.82 -5.86
CA THR A 171 9.39 2.57 -5.60
C THR A 171 8.08 2.52 -6.38
N ALA A 172 7.30 3.59 -6.38
CA ALA A 172 6.06 3.70 -7.16
C ALA A 172 6.32 3.57 -8.66
N ARG A 173 7.34 4.25 -9.19
CA ARG A 173 7.74 4.12 -10.62
C ARG A 173 8.17 2.71 -10.97
N ALA A 174 8.95 2.04 -10.12
CA ALA A 174 9.37 0.66 -10.34
C ALA A 174 8.17 -0.30 -10.36
N PHE A 175 7.18 -0.09 -9.49
CA PHE A 175 5.92 -0.84 -9.49
C PHE A 175 5.17 -0.67 -10.82
N VAL A 176 4.97 0.58 -11.27
CA VAL A 176 4.27 0.88 -12.54
C VAL A 176 5.02 0.27 -13.73
N ALA A 177 6.33 0.37 -13.77
CA ALA A 177 7.14 -0.22 -14.85
C ALA A 177 7.01 -1.74 -14.89
N ARG A 178 7.02 -2.41 -13.73
CA ARG A 178 6.83 -3.87 -13.63
C ARG A 178 5.42 -4.30 -14.04
N GLU A 179 4.38 -3.57 -13.60
CA GLU A 179 3.00 -3.79 -14.04
C GLU A 179 2.87 -3.68 -15.56
N ALA A 180 3.44 -2.60 -16.14
CA ALA A 180 3.40 -2.37 -17.59
C ALA A 180 4.08 -3.51 -18.38
N GLY A 181 5.21 -4.03 -17.88
CA GLY A 181 5.91 -5.17 -18.48
C GLY A 181 5.05 -6.44 -18.49
N LEU A 182 4.37 -6.74 -17.36
CA LEU A 182 3.44 -7.87 -17.30
C LEU A 182 2.25 -7.67 -18.24
N ARG A 183 1.65 -6.49 -18.26
CA ARG A 183 0.55 -6.14 -19.15
C ARG A 183 0.92 -6.26 -20.62
N GLN A 184 2.09 -5.77 -21.01
CA GLN A 184 2.60 -5.89 -22.39
C GLN A 184 2.74 -7.36 -22.81
N ARG A 185 3.24 -8.21 -21.92
CA ARG A 185 3.47 -9.63 -22.19
C ARG A 185 2.18 -10.45 -22.29
N TYR A 186 1.19 -10.18 -21.43
CA TYR A 186 0.08 -11.12 -21.22
C TYR A 186 -1.29 -10.61 -21.62
N ALA A 187 -1.57 -9.30 -21.58
CA ALA A 187 -2.92 -8.78 -21.72
C ALA A 187 -3.57 -9.01 -23.10
N ARG A 188 -2.76 -9.24 -24.14
CA ARG A 188 -3.22 -9.47 -25.51
C ARG A 188 -3.24 -10.95 -25.92
N LEU A 189 -2.88 -11.86 -25.01
CA LEU A 189 -2.95 -13.28 -25.27
C LEU A 189 -4.43 -13.74 -25.34
N ALA A 190 -4.68 -14.91 -25.93
CA ALA A 190 -6.02 -15.49 -26.00
C ALA A 190 -6.64 -15.57 -24.59
N LEU A 191 -7.85 -15.04 -24.41
CA LEU A 191 -8.52 -14.96 -23.12
C LEU A 191 -8.69 -16.36 -22.51
N VAL A 192 -8.47 -16.46 -21.21
CA VAL A 192 -8.75 -17.65 -20.38
C VAL A 192 -9.86 -17.29 -19.41
N THR A 193 -10.97 -18.03 -19.42
CA THR A 193 -12.04 -17.86 -18.44
C THR A 193 -11.60 -18.43 -17.09
N VAL A 194 -11.75 -17.61 -16.04
CA VAL A 194 -11.23 -17.91 -14.69
C VAL A 194 -12.34 -17.78 -13.66
N PHE A 195 -12.49 -18.79 -12.84
CA PHE A 195 -13.13 -18.68 -11.54
C PHE A 195 -12.05 -18.54 -10.47
N TYR A 196 -12.18 -17.55 -9.56
CA TYR A 196 -11.25 -17.37 -8.46
C TYR A 196 -11.94 -17.56 -7.11
N GLN A 197 -11.61 -18.63 -6.41
CA GLN A 197 -12.16 -18.98 -5.10
C GLN A 197 -11.37 -18.30 -4.00
N ILE A 198 -12.01 -17.41 -3.21
CA ILE A 198 -11.37 -16.75 -2.07
C ILE A 198 -11.73 -17.38 -0.73
N TRP A 199 -12.83 -18.15 -0.67
CA TRP A 199 -13.29 -18.86 0.52
C TRP A 199 -14.09 -20.09 0.13
N ASP A 200 -14.06 -21.14 0.98
CA ASP A 200 -14.67 -22.44 0.67
C ASP A 200 -16.09 -22.59 1.25
N LYS A 201 -16.29 -22.18 2.50
CA LYS A 201 -17.57 -22.37 3.23
C LYS A 201 -17.95 -21.12 4.02
N PRO A 202 -18.89 -20.31 3.50
CA PRO A 202 -19.57 -20.44 2.21
C PRO A 202 -18.64 -20.25 1.02
N LEU A 203 -18.98 -20.81 -0.15
CA LEU A 203 -18.20 -20.63 -1.38
C LEU A 203 -18.27 -19.16 -1.82
N MET A 204 -17.12 -18.50 -1.85
CA MET A 204 -17.05 -17.08 -2.20
C MET A 204 -16.06 -16.84 -3.33
N THR A 205 -16.37 -15.84 -4.13
CA THR A 205 -15.54 -15.34 -5.24
C THR A 205 -15.36 -13.82 -5.17
N VAL A 206 -14.84 -13.24 -6.22
CA VAL A 206 -14.67 -11.80 -6.41
C VAL A 206 -15.40 -11.33 -7.66
N ASN A 207 -15.88 -10.08 -7.64
CA ASN A 207 -16.46 -9.46 -8.84
C ASN A 207 -15.38 -8.75 -9.70
N GLY A 208 -15.81 -8.08 -10.77
CA GLY A 208 -14.92 -7.37 -11.71
C GLY A 208 -14.17 -6.17 -11.14
N ASP A 209 -14.68 -5.56 -10.05
CA ASP A 209 -14.07 -4.39 -9.40
C ASP A 209 -13.03 -4.76 -8.33
N HIS A 210 -12.89 -6.04 -8.02
CA HIS A 210 -11.91 -6.51 -7.04
C HIS A 210 -10.50 -6.54 -7.65
N LEU A 211 -9.48 -6.23 -6.83
CA LEU A 211 -8.08 -6.19 -7.25
C LEU A 211 -7.59 -7.51 -7.89
N ILE A 212 -8.06 -8.67 -7.41
CA ILE A 212 -7.75 -9.98 -8.01
C ILE A 212 -8.25 -10.02 -9.47
N SER A 213 -9.41 -9.46 -9.76
CA SER A 213 -9.93 -9.39 -11.14
C SER A 213 -9.11 -8.45 -12.02
N ASP A 214 -8.51 -7.41 -11.45
CA ASP A 214 -7.55 -6.56 -12.16
C ASP A 214 -6.28 -7.34 -12.53
N VAL A 215 -5.77 -8.16 -11.62
CA VAL A 215 -4.66 -9.10 -11.89
C VAL A 215 -5.04 -10.15 -12.94
N ILE A 216 -6.24 -10.72 -12.88
CA ILE A 216 -6.73 -11.66 -13.90
C ILE A 216 -6.72 -11.00 -15.28
N ARG A 217 -7.25 -9.78 -15.41
CA ARG A 217 -7.24 -9.02 -16.68
C ARG A 217 -5.83 -8.71 -17.16
N LEU A 218 -4.93 -8.32 -16.26
CA LEU A 218 -3.51 -8.09 -16.59
C LEU A 218 -2.87 -9.32 -17.23
N CYS A 219 -3.25 -10.52 -16.82
CA CYS A 219 -2.76 -11.80 -17.32
C CYS A 219 -3.50 -12.31 -18.58
N GLY A 220 -4.40 -11.52 -19.17
CA GLY A 220 -5.25 -11.95 -20.28
C GLY A 220 -6.28 -12.99 -19.88
N GLY A 221 -6.77 -12.92 -18.63
CA GLY A 221 -7.89 -13.71 -18.14
C GLY A 221 -9.19 -12.92 -18.09
N GLN A 222 -10.30 -13.64 -18.00
CA GLN A 222 -11.65 -13.11 -17.80
C GLN A 222 -12.26 -13.77 -16.57
N ASN A 223 -12.58 -13.00 -15.54
CA ASN A 223 -13.34 -13.50 -14.41
C ASN A 223 -14.77 -13.82 -14.83
N VAL A 224 -15.22 -15.08 -14.67
CA VAL A 224 -16.58 -15.52 -15.07
C VAL A 224 -17.69 -14.92 -14.20
N PHE A 225 -17.32 -14.33 -13.04
CA PHE A 225 -18.25 -13.66 -12.13
C PHE A 225 -18.02 -12.14 -12.04
N ALA A 226 -17.44 -11.55 -13.08
CA ALA A 226 -17.11 -10.12 -13.10
C ALA A 226 -18.33 -9.20 -12.91
N ASP A 227 -19.52 -9.61 -13.40
CA ASP A 227 -20.72 -8.78 -13.41
C ASP A 227 -21.53 -8.81 -12.10
N LEU A 228 -21.08 -9.57 -11.09
CA LEU A 228 -21.76 -9.60 -9.80
C LEU A 228 -21.62 -8.26 -9.06
N LYS A 229 -22.69 -7.83 -8.37
CA LYS A 229 -22.74 -6.51 -7.73
C LYS A 229 -21.85 -6.40 -6.48
N LEU A 230 -21.81 -7.45 -5.67
CA LEU A 230 -21.01 -7.45 -4.44
C LEU A 230 -19.54 -7.68 -4.77
N LEU A 231 -18.63 -7.02 -4.06
CA LEU A 231 -17.19 -7.15 -4.26
C LEU A 231 -16.70 -8.59 -4.03
N THR A 232 -17.24 -9.24 -2.99
CA THR A 232 -16.93 -10.62 -2.60
C THR A 232 -18.24 -11.39 -2.39
N PRO A 233 -18.90 -11.83 -3.48
CA PRO A 233 -20.20 -12.51 -3.38
C PRO A 233 -20.05 -13.96 -2.96
N VAL A 234 -21.08 -14.46 -2.25
CA VAL A 234 -21.33 -15.90 -2.08
C VAL A 234 -21.99 -16.42 -3.35
N ILE A 235 -21.53 -17.57 -3.83
CA ILE A 235 -22.05 -18.24 -5.02
C ILE A 235 -22.32 -19.71 -4.74
N SER A 236 -23.05 -20.38 -5.62
CA SER A 236 -23.27 -21.83 -5.55
C SER A 236 -22.28 -22.60 -6.40
N THR A 237 -22.07 -23.87 -6.09
CA THR A 237 -21.29 -24.81 -6.93
C THR A 237 -21.88 -24.92 -8.33
N GLU A 238 -23.23 -24.95 -8.45
CA GLU A 238 -23.95 -25.03 -9.72
C GLU A 238 -23.65 -23.84 -10.62
N ALA A 239 -23.50 -22.63 -10.06
CA ALA A 239 -23.13 -21.44 -10.82
C ALA A 239 -21.73 -21.60 -11.45
N VAL A 240 -20.77 -22.18 -10.71
CA VAL A 240 -19.43 -22.45 -11.25
C VAL A 240 -19.47 -23.52 -12.33
N LEU A 241 -20.27 -24.59 -12.14
CA LEU A 241 -20.44 -25.65 -13.14
C LEU A 241 -21.09 -25.10 -14.43
N ALA A 242 -22.08 -24.22 -14.28
CA ALA A 242 -22.74 -23.58 -15.44
C ALA A 242 -21.79 -22.62 -16.19
N ALA A 243 -20.91 -21.91 -15.48
CA ALA A 243 -19.92 -21.00 -16.08
C ALA A 243 -18.78 -21.76 -16.78
N ASP A 244 -18.52 -23.03 -16.38
CA ASP A 244 -17.52 -23.94 -16.95
C ASP A 244 -16.17 -23.25 -17.24
N PRO A 245 -15.49 -22.67 -16.21
CA PRO A 245 -14.24 -21.93 -16.40
C PRO A 245 -13.12 -22.81 -16.90
N GLU A 246 -12.20 -22.25 -17.69
CA GLU A 246 -11.02 -22.97 -18.19
C GLU A 246 -9.93 -23.13 -17.12
N ALA A 247 -9.95 -22.29 -16.10
CA ALA A 247 -9.04 -22.34 -14.97
C ALA A 247 -9.76 -21.99 -13.66
N ILE A 248 -9.39 -22.63 -12.56
CA ILE A 248 -9.85 -22.32 -11.22
C ILE A 248 -8.64 -21.96 -10.38
N GLY A 249 -8.60 -20.70 -9.91
CA GLY A 249 -7.62 -20.21 -8.97
C GLY A 249 -8.16 -20.19 -7.54
N GLY A 250 -7.27 -20.34 -6.57
CA GLY A 250 -7.59 -20.19 -5.16
C GLY A 250 -6.45 -19.58 -4.36
N VAL A 251 -6.69 -19.37 -3.08
CA VAL A 251 -5.68 -18.87 -2.13
C VAL A 251 -5.20 -19.99 -1.23
N THR A 252 -3.93 -19.93 -0.80
CA THR A 252 -3.41 -20.76 0.29
C THR A 252 -2.90 -19.86 1.41
N ALA A 253 -3.15 -20.26 2.67
CA ALA A 253 -2.66 -19.52 3.83
C ALA A 253 -1.14 -19.63 3.99
N GLU A 254 -0.58 -20.79 3.63
CA GLU A 254 0.84 -21.09 3.77
C GLU A 254 1.46 -21.46 2.41
N PRO A 255 2.70 -21.03 2.13
CA PRO A 255 3.43 -21.48 0.93
C PRO A 255 3.59 -22.99 0.93
N GLY A 256 3.23 -23.64 -0.19
CA GLY A 256 3.35 -25.10 -0.35
C GLY A 256 2.17 -25.92 0.18
N GLN A 257 1.19 -25.32 0.85
CA GLN A 257 -0.07 -25.99 1.16
C GLN A 257 -0.97 -26.01 -0.07
N ALA A 258 -1.64 -27.14 -0.31
CA ALA A 258 -2.71 -27.20 -1.29
C ALA A 258 -3.85 -26.30 -0.79
N GLY A 259 -4.19 -25.26 -1.56
CA GLY A 259 -5.42 -24.50 -1.32
C GLY A 259 -6.60 -25.46 -1.46
N ASN A 260 -7.72 -25.15 -0.81
CA ASN A 260 -8.90 -26.04 -0.77
C ASN A 260 -9.65 -26.10 -2.12
N LEU A 261 -8.94 -26.49 -3.19
CA LEU A 261 -9.50 -26.70 -4.53
C LEU A 261 -9.80 -28.18 -4.84
N ASP A 262 -9.43 -29.11 -3.95
CA ASP A 262 -9.63 -30.54 -4.17
C ASP A 262 -11.11 -30.92 -4.32
N GLY A 263 -12.00 -30.16 -3.73
CA GLY A 263 -13.44 -30.29 -3.89
C GLY A 263 -13.93 -30.24 -5.34
N TRP A 264 -13.17 -29.58 -6.23
CA TRP A 264 -13.51 -29.47 -7.65
C TRP A 264 -13.18 -30.73 -8.44
N LYS A 265 -12.22 -31.55 -8.01
CA LYS A 265 -11.80 -32.79 -8.69
C LYS A 265 -12.94 -33.81 -8.85
N LYS A 266 -13.99 -33.72 -8.03
CA LYS A 266 -15.21 -34.56 -8.19
C LYS A 266 -16.04 -34.25 -9.43
N TRP A 267 -15.70 -33.16 -10.15
CA TRP A 267 -16.35 -32.72 -11.37
C TRP A 267 -15.43 -32.87 -12.60
N PRO A 268 -15.12 -34.11 -13.06
CA PRO A 268 -14.08 -34.36 -14.08
C PRO A 268 -14.40 -33.78 -15.45
N ARG A 269 -15.68 -33.41 -15.69
CA ARG A 269 -16.10 -32.78 -16.96
C ARG A 269 -15.90 -31.27 -16.99
N LEU A 270 -15.64 -30.64 -15.84
CA LEU A 270 -15.36 -29.20 -15.75
C LEU A 270 -14.05 -28.91 -16.47
N LYS A 271 -14.03 -27.95 -17.41
CA LYS A 271 -12.83 -27.65 -18.23
C LYS A 271 -11.57 -27.47 -17.42
N ALA A 272 -11.64 -26.74 -16.30
CA ALA A 272 -10.51 -26.51 -15.42
C ALA A 272 -9.96 -27.83 -14.84
N VAL A 273 -10.81 -28.78 -14.49
CA VAL A 273 -10.44 -30.08 -13.94
C VAL A 273 -9.94 -31.01 -15.05
N ALA A 274 -10.69 -31.12 -16.16
CA ALA A 274 -10.34 -31.97 -17.29
C ALA A 274 -8.96 -31.64 -17.88
N ARG A 275 -8.54 -30.37 -17.78
CA ARG A 275 -7.27 -29.86 -18.32
C ARG A 275 -6.20 -29.62 -17.25
N ASP A 276 -6.42 -30.05 -16.01
CA ASP A 276 -5.50 -29.85 -14.89
C ASP A 276 -5.10 -28.37 -14.68
N ASN A 277 -6.09 -27.45 -14.74
CA ASN A 277 -5.92 -26.02 -14.58
C ASN A 277 -6.45 -25.52 -13.21
N LEU A 278 -6.23 -26.32 -12.16
CA LEU A 278 -6.43 -25.90 -10.78
C LEU A 278 -5.12 -25.36 -10.22
N PHE A 279 -5.13 -24.15 -9.63
CA PHE A 279 -3.92 -23.55 -9.08
C PHE A 279 -4.21 -22.71 -7.83
N VAL A 280 -3.21 -22.55 -6.98
CA VAL A 280 -3.29 -21.71 -5.79
C VAL A 280 -2.17 -20.67 -5.79
N ILE A 281 -2.45 -19.51 -5.21
CA ILE A 281 -1.47 -18.45 -5.00
C ILE A 281 -1.45 -18.13 -3.50
N PRO A 282 -0.28 -17.90 -2.89
CA PRO A 282 -0.20 -17.47 -1.49
C PRO A 282 -1.06 -16.24 -1.24
N ALA A 283 -1.91 -16.30 -0.20
CA ALA A 283 -2.84 -15.21 0.13
C ALA A 283 -2.13 -13.86 0.26
N ASP A 284 -0.98 -13.82 0.92
CA ASP A 284 -0.17 -12.61 1.11
C ASP A 284 0.28 -11.94 -0.21
N LEU A 285 0.35 -12.70 -1.31
CA LEU A 285 0.76 -12.21 -2.63
C LEU A 285 -0.41 -11.75 -3.50
N ILE A 286 -1.65 -12.15 -3.18
CA ILE A 286 -2.78 -11.88 -4.09
C ILE A 286 -3.95 -11.17 -3.41
N THR A 287 -4.05 -11.22 -2.07
CA THR A 287 -5.12 -10.56 -1.32
C THR A 287 -4.69 -9.26 -0.67
N ARG A 288 -3.38 -9.00 -0.56
CA ARG A 288 -2.84 -7.75 -0.01
C ARG A 288 -2.58 -6.74 -1.11
N ASN A 289 -3.10 -5.53 -0.94
CA ASN A 289 -2.95 -4.41 -1.88
C ASN A 289 -1.56 -3.76 -1.70
N THR A 290 -0.48 -4.48 -2.00
CA THR A 290 0.92 -4.10 -1.77
C THR A 290 1.75 -4.34 -3.03
N PRO A 291 2.99 -3.84 -3.12
CA PRO A 291 3.85 -4.11 -4.27
C PRO A 291 4.06 -5.60 -4.59
N ARG A 292 3.98 -6.48 -3.57
CA ARG A 292 4.12 -7.94 -3.74
C ARG A 292 2.99 -8.58 -4.54
N ILE A 293 1.89 -7.86 -4.78
CA ILE A 293 0.83 -8.38 -5.66
C ILE A 293 1.32 -8.67 -7.07
N LEU A 294 2.38 -8.00 -7.53
CA LEU A 294 2.98 -8.31 -8.83
C LEU A 294 3.75 -9.65 -8.84
N ASP A 295 4.15 -10.17 -7.67
CA ASP A 295 4.70 -11.52 -7.56
C ASP A 295 3.58 -12.56 -7.71
N GLY A 296 2.43 -12.30 -7.06
CA GLY A 296 1.20 -13.07 -7.25
C GLY A 296 0.67 -13.00 -8.69
N ALA A 297 0.71 -11.82 -9.29
CA ALA A 297 0.34 -11.61 -10.69
C ALA A 297 1.22 -12.42 -11.64
N GLN A 298 2.53 -12.45 -11.42
CA GLN A 298 3.45 -13.23 -12.24
C GLN A 298 3.14 -14.73 -12.16
N GLN A 299 2.81 -15.25 -10.96
CA GLN A 299 2.40 -16.65 -10.79
C GLN A 299 1.08 -16.91 -11.52
N LEU A 300 0.06 -16.03 -11.35
CA LEU A 300 -1.23 -16.15 -12.02
C LEU A 300 -1.07 -16.13 -13.55
N CYS A 301 -0.29 -15.20 -14.08
CA CYS A 301 -0.01 -15.11 -15.51
C CYS A 301 0.62 -16.42 -16.05
N GLY A 302 1.56 -17.02 -15.33
CA GLY A 302 2.16 -18.30 -15.67
C GLY A 302 1.14 -19.46 -15.70
N HIS A 303 0.21 -19.50 -14.73
CA HIS A 303 -0.87 -20.50 -14.71
C HIS A 303 -1.82 -20.32 -15.90
N LEU A 304 -2.18 -19.09 -16.27
CA LEU A 304 -3.04 -18.84 -17.44
C LEU A 304 -2.29 -19.12 -18.75
N GLU A 305 -0.98 -18.92 -18.83
CA GLU A 305 -0.16 -19.30 -19.98
C GLU A 305 -0.15 -20.84 -20.14
N ALA A 306 0.03 -21.58 -19.04
CA ALA A 306 -0.09 -23.04 -19.05
C ALA A 306 -1.49 -23.52 -19.45
N ALA A 307 -2.55 -22.84 -18.98
CA ALA A 307 -3.93 -23.17 -19.37
C ALA A 307 -4.18 -22.99 -20.88
N ARG A 308 -3.60 -21.95 -21.50
CA ARG A 308 -3.64 -21.76 -22.97
C ARG A 308 -2.97 -22.91 -23.71
N ALA A 309 -1.79 -23.33 -23.25
CA ALA A 309 -1.04 -24.43 -23.86
C ALA A 309 -1.76 -25.77 -23.76
N ARG A 310 -2.67 -25.95 -22.79
CA ARG A 310 -3.45 -27.19 -22.60
C ARG A 310 -4.77 -27.22 -23.39
N ARG A 311 -5.14 -26.17 -24.16
CA ARG A 311 -6.37 -26.15 -24.97
C ARG A 311 -6.38 -27.18 -26.12
N GLY A 312 -5.22 -27.54 -26.62
CA GLY A 312 -5.05 -28.47 -27.76
C GLY A 312 -4.80 -29.92 -27.35
N ARG A 313 -4.98 -30.27 -26.07
CA ARG A 313 -4.81 -31.61 -25.57
C ARG A 313 -6.11 -32.33 -25.30
#